data_cb6768738c6252cca8d1182733c1cce1
#
_entry.id   cb6768738c6252cca8d1182733c1cce1
#
_cell.length_a   1.000
_cell.length_b   1.000
_cell.length_c   1.000
_cell.angle_alpha   90.00
_cell.angle_beta   90.00
_cell.angle_gamma   90.00
#
_symmetry.space_group_name_H-M   'P 1'
#
loop_
_entity.id
_entity.type
_entity.pdbx_description
1 polymer ?
#
loop_
_entity_poly.entity_id
_entity_poly.type
_entity_poly.pdbx_seq_one_letter_code
_entity_poly.pdbx_strand_id
1 'polypeptide(L)'
;MTIENKIKDLINLRGQYDGVHCAIYPNKKCIVNGREILMLIIDSIDRVEAYSVDMNDENPYFAYLVDYTNEELEYIYDCFK
;
A
#
# COMPACT_ATOMS: atom_id res chain seq x y z
N MET A 1 -2.97 -5.23 -17.76
CA MET A 1 -2.21 -4.71 -16.60
C MET A 1 -2.82 -5.29 -15.33
N THR A 2 -2.01 -5.84 -14.46
CA THR A 2 -2.49 -6.36 -13.17
C THR A 2 -2.83 -5.22 -12.22
N ILE A 3 -3.66 -5.49 -11.21
CA ILE A 3 -3.97 -4.48 -10.21
C ILE A 3 -2.72 -4.08 -9.41
N GLU A 4 -1.81 -5.01 -9.16
CA GLU A 4 -0.53 -4.71 -8.51
C GLU A 4 0.28 -3.69 -9.32
N ASN A 5 0.35 -3.85 -10.65
CA ASN A 5 1.05 -2.91 -11.52
C ASN A 5 0.37 -1.54 -11.53
N LYS A 6 -0.96 -1.49 -11.48
CA LYS A 6 -1.69 -0.21 -11.34
C LYS A 6 -1.31 0.52 -10.06
N ILE A 7 -1.17 -0.20 -8.97
CA ILE A 7 -0.75 0.38 -7.69
C ILE A 7 0.68 0.90 -7.79
N LYS A 8 1.59 0.13 -8.39
CA LYS A 8 2.97 0.59 -8.63
C LYS A 8 3.02 1.86 -9.44
N ASP A 9 2.25 1.91 -10.52
CA ASP A 9 2.18 3.10 -11.36
C ASP A 9 1.63 4.31 -10.59
N LEU A 10 0.63 4.08 -9.76
CA LEU A 10 0.06 5.13 -8.92
C LEU A 10 1.09 5.68 -7.93
N ILE A 11 1.87 4.80 -7.31
CA ILE A 11 2.93 5.21 -6.39
C ILE A 11 4.01 6.01 -7.13
N ASN A 12 4.41 5.55 -8.30
CA ASN A 12 5.42 6.25 -9.11
C ASN A 12 4.93 7.63 -9.56
N LEU A 13 3.64 7.77 -9.81
CA LEU A 13 3.05 9.03 -10.27
C LEU A 13 2.86 10.04 -9.14
N ARG A 14 2.41 9.57 -7.97
CA ARG A 14 2.04 10.43 -6.85
C ARG A 14 3.04 10.42 -5.70
N GLY A 15 3.91 9.41 -5.66
CA GLY A 15 4.72 9.13 -4.50
C GLY A 15 5.79 10.19 -4.22
N GLN A 16 6.19 10.27 -2.97
CA GLN A 16 7.32 11.07 -2.52
C GLN A 16 8.53 10.16 -2.37
N TYR A 17 9.63 10.57 -3.01
CA TYR A 17 10.85 9.78 -3.04
C TYR A 17 11.86 10.34 -2.05
N ASP A 18 12.39 9.49 -1.17
CA ASP A 18 13.34 9.87 -0.14
C ASP A 18 14.79 9.43 -0.43
N GLY A 19 15.05 8.95 -1.63
CA GLY A 19 16.35 8.41 -2.04
C GLY A 19 16.45 6.89 -1.99
N VAL A 20 15.56 6.24 -1.26
CA VAL A 20 15.49 4.78 -1.13
C VAL A 20 14.07 4.27 -1.38
N HIS A 21 13.08 4.98 -0.87
CA HIS A 21 11.68 4.58 -0.95
C HIS A 21 10.86 5.62 -1.70
N CYS A 22 9.84 5.14 -2.41
CA CYS A 22 8.80 6.00 -2.95
C CYS A 22 7.50 5.61 -2.27
N ALA A 23 6.84 6.54 -1.63
CA ALA A 23 5.69 6.25 -0.77
C ALA A 23 4.50 7.14 -1.08
N ILE A 24 3.29 6.60 -0.85
CA ILE A 24 2.04 7.38 -0.90
C ILE A 24 1.19 7.08 0.33
N TYR A 25 0.35 8.04 0.68
CA TYR A 25 -0.62 7.93 1.76
C TYR A 25 -2.02 7.82 1.17
N PRO A 26 -2.97 7.17 1.88
CA PRO A 26 -4.32 6.99 1.35
C PRO A 26 -5.10 8.29 1.34
N ASN A 27 -5.99 8.43 0.35
CA ASN A 27 -6.96 9.52 0.29
C ASN A 27 -8.22 9.19 1.09
N LYS A 28 -8.46 7.91 1.33
CA LYS A 28 -9.59 7.41 2.12
C LYS A 28 -9.07 6.39 3.11
N LYS A 29 -9.76 6.25 4.24
CA LYS A 29 -9.40 5.23 5.22
C LYS A 29 -9.43 3.84 4.57
N CYS A 30 -8.34 3.10 4.70
CA CYS A 30 -8.17 1.81 4.05
C CYS A 30 -7.97 0.74 5.12
N ILE A 31 -8.97 -0.12 5.32
CA ILE A 31 -8.90 -1.19 6.32
C ILE A 31 -9.06 -2.52 5.59
N VAL A 32 -8.08 -3.41 5.77
CA VAL A 32 -8.08 -4.75 5.18
C VAL A 32 -7.73 -5.75 6.28
N ASN A 33 -8.59 -6.77 6.44
CA ASN A 33 -8.38 -7.85 7.42
C ASN A 33 -8.14 -7.35 8.84
N GLY A 34 -8.88 -6.30 9.26
CA GLY A 34 -8.75 -5.75 10.59
C GLY A 34 -7.52 -4.87 10.81
N ARG A 35 -6.78 -4.54 9.75
CA ARG A 35 -5.62 -3.65 9.79
C ARG A 35 -5.87 -2.43 8.94
N GLU A 36 -5.50 -1.28 9.44
CA GLU A 36 -5.55 -0.04 8.66
C GLU A 36 -4.24 0.15 7.92
N ILE A 37 -4.32 0.27 6.58
CA ILE A 37 -3.14 0.55 5.76
C ILE A 37 -2.92 2.06 5.78
N LEU A 38 -1.78 2.46 6.34
CA LEU A 38 -1.43 3.86 6.52
C LEU A 38 -0.56 4.40 5.40
N MET A 39 0.14 3.53 4.68
CA MET A 39 1.09 3.95 3.65
C MET A 39 1.41 2.77 2.73
N LEU A 40 1.61 3.05 1.44
CA LEU A 40 2.20 2.10 0.50
C LEU A 40 3.58 2.61 0.11
N ILE A 41 4.55 1.70 0.07
CA ILE A 41 5.95 2.04 -0.19
C ILE A 41 6.51 1.12 -1.28
N ILE A 42 7.17 1.70 -2.28
CA ILE A 42 8.05 0.94 -3.18
C ILE A 42 9.46 1.07 -2.63
N ASP A 43 10.10 -0.05 -2.32
CA ASP A 43 11.47 -0.07 -1.87
C ASP A 43 12.46 -0.06 -3.06
N SER A 44 13.75 -0.09 -2.77
CA SER A 44 14.80 0.01 -3.78
C SER A 44 14.85 -1.17 -4.77
N ILE A 45 14.13 -2.26 -4.51
CA ILE A 45 14.06 -3.43 -5.38
C ILE A 45 12.69 -3.57 -6.07
N ASP A 46 11.93 -2.48 -6.14
CA ASP A 46 10.64 -2.38 -6.83
C ASP A 46 9.56 -3.32 -6.26
N ARG A 47 9.62 -3.57 -4.96
CA ARG A 47 8.54 -4.27 -4.24
C ARG A 47 7.66 -3.26 -3.54
N VAL A 48 6.35 -3.50 -3.57
CA VAL A 48 5.41 -2.66 -2.84
C VAL A 48 5.07 -3.32 -1.52
N GLU A 49 5.29 -2.58 -0.45
CA GLU A 49 4.93 -2.97 0.91
C GLU A 49 3.80 -2.07 1.41
N ALA A 50 2.83 -2.68 2.08
CA ALA A 50 1.79 -1.95 2.78
C ALA A 50 2.17 -1.85 4.27
N TYR A 51 2.35 -0.64 4.74
CA TYR A 51 2.52 -0.38 6.17
C TYR A 51 1.14 -0.26 6.81
N SER A 52 0.86 -1.12 7.77
CA SER A 52 -0.44 -1.15 8.41
C SER A 52 -0.32 -1.31 9.91
N VAL A 53 -1.42 -1.01 10.61
CA VAL A 53 -1.54 -1.21 12.05
C VAL A 53 -2.80 -2.01 12.34
N ASP A 54 -2.73 -2.83 13.39
CA ASP A 54 -3.90 -3.54 13.89
C ASP A 54 -4.86 -2.52 14.52
N MET A 55 -6.12 -2.56 14.11
CA MET A 55 -7.12 -1.61 14.60
C MET A 55 -7.38 -1.74 16.11
N ASN A 56 -7.07 -2.89 16.70
CA ASN A 56 -7.29 -3.14 18.13
C ASN A 56 -6.09 -2.77 19.00
N ASP A 57 -4.86 -2.98 18.50
CA ASP A 57 -3.66 -2.79 19.33
C ASP A 57 -2.60 -1.89 18.68
N GLU A 58 -2.85 -1.43 17.45
CA GLU A 58 -1.98 -0.50 16.70
C GLU A 58 -0.56 -1.02 16.48
N ASN A 59 -0.32 -2.33 16.55
CA ASN A 59 1.00 -2.89 16.23
C ASN A 59 1.35 -2.67 14.76
N PRO A 60 2.53 -2.10 14.46
CA PRO A 60 2.94 -1.90 13.08
C PRO A 60 3.23 -3.23 12.38
N TYR A 61 2.91 -3.30 11.09
CA TYR A 61 3.10 -4.48 10.29
C TYR A 61 3.35 -4.09 8.84
N PHE A 62 4.29 -4.78 8.19
CA PHE A 62 4.57 -4.62 6.77
C PHE A 62 4.19 -5.90 6.03
N ALA A 63 3.42 -5.77 4.96
CA ALA A 63 3.05 -6.89 4.12
C ALA A 63 3.29 -6.53 2.65
N TYR A 64 3.75 -7.51 1.85
CA TYR A 64 3.89 -7.30 0.42
C TYR A 64 2.52 -7.36 -0.26
N LEU A 65 2.36 -6.65 -1.38
CA LEU A 65 1.10 -6.67 -2.12
C LEU A 65 0.71 -8.07 -2.58
N VAL A 66 1.68 -8.96 -2.81
CA VAL A 66 1.41 -10.33 -3.21
C VAL A 66 0.63 -11.13 -2.16
N ASP A 67 0.62 -10.65 -0.92
CA ASP A 67 -0.10 -11.32 0.18
C ASP A 67 -1.59 -10.96 0.22
N TYR A 68 -2.02 -10.04 -0.63
CA TYR A 68 -3.43 -9.63 -0.73
C TYR A 68 -4.10 -10.27 -1.94
N THR A 69 -5.40 -10.51 -1.83
CA THR A 69 -6.19 -10.98 -2.98
C THR A 69 -6.38 -9.85 -3.98
N ASN A 70 -6.77 -10.19 -5.22
CA ASN A 70 -7.07 -9.17 -6.23
C ASN A 70 -8.20 -8.24 -5.78
N GLU A 71 -9.22 -8.76 -5.10
CA GLU A 71 -10.31 -7.94 -4.58
C GLU A 71 -9.82 -6.96 -3.52
N GLU A 72 -8.94 -7.42 -2.62
CA GLU A 72 -8.33 -6.56 -1.62
C GLU A 72 -7.45 -5.48 -2.27
N LEU A 73 -6.68 -5.85 -3.27
CA LEU A 73 -5.83 -4.90 -4.00
C LEU A 73 -6.65 -3.84 -4.73
N GLU A 74 -7.80 -4.20 -5.30
CA GLU A 74 -8.68 -3.22 -5.95
C GLU A 74 -9.26 -2.24 -4.93
N TYR A 75 -9.63 -2.73 -3.76
CA TYR A 75 -10.10 -1.87 -2.66
C TYR A 75 -8.98 -0.92 -2.22
N ILE A 76 -7.76 -1.45 -2.03
CA ILE A 76 -6.60 -0.64 -1.68
C ILE A 76 -6.36 0.43 -2.74
N TYR A 77 -6.35 0.06 -4.02
CA TYR A 77 -6.18 1.01 -5.11
C TYR A 77 -7.21 2.15 -5.03
N ASP A 78 -8.48 1.82 -4.79
CA ASP A 78 -9.55 2.82 -4.67
C ASP A 78 -9.32 3.78 -3.50
N CYS A 79 -8.74 3.31 -2.41
CA CYS A 79 -8.46 4.16 -1.25
C CYS A 79 -7.28 5.11 -1.50
N PHE A 80 -6.33 4.70 -2.33
CA PHE A 80 -5.10 5.45 -2.56
C PHE A 80 -5.12 6.33 -3.82
N LYS A 81 -5.99 6.04 -4.79
CA LYS A 81 -6.04 6.81 -6.05
C LYS A 81 -6.53 8.25 -5.91
#